data_f5b9771cbd8370d20cecdf336dc3dcc9
#
_entry.id   f5b9771cbd8370d20cecdf336dc3dcc9
#
_cell.length_a   1.000
_cell.length_b   1.000
_cell.length_c   1.000
_cell.angle_alpha   90.00
_cell.angle_beta   90.00
_cell.angle_gamma   90.00
#
_symmetry.space_group_name_H-M   'P 1'
#
loop_
_entity.id
_entity.type
_entity.pdbx_description
1 polymer ?
#
loop_
_entity_poly.entity_id
_entity_poly.type
_entity_poly.pdbx_seq_one_letter_code
_entity_poly.pdbx_strand_id
1 'polypeptide(L)'
;MTLKYSETFFSAQGEGQYVGIPSLWMRFFLCNLQCNGFGQKDPTNPETYELPYETIDITNIDSVFDLPVFDKGCDSSYTWSKKYKHLITDKTVTEAVDELTALLPHGKFIHPATGQASHMV
;
A
#
# COMPACT_ATOMS: atom_id res chain seq x y z
N MET A 1 -17.06 -10.43 -8.69
CA MET A 1 -16.39 -9.81 -7.54
C MET A 1 -15.09 -9.17 -8.01
N THR A 2 -14.83 -7.97 -7.56
CA THR A 2 -13.59 -7.25 -7.86
C THR A 2 -12.83 -6.89 -6.59
N LEU A 3 -11.54 -6.67 -6.72
CA LEU A 3 -10.67 -6.19 -5.64
C LEU A 3 -10.29 -4.74 -5.93
N LYS A 4 -10.39 -3.89 -4.89
CA LYS A 4 -9.96 -2.50 -4.93
C LYS A 4 -8.70 -2.34 -4.11
N TYR A 5 -7.62 -1.96 -4.78
CA TYR A 5 -6.31 -1.83 -4.15
C TYR A 5 -5.53 -0.64 -4.70
N SER A 6 -4.58 -0.17 -3.92
CA SER A 6 -3.78 1.01 -4.26
C SER A 6 -2.49 0.63 -4.97
N GLU A 7 -1.87 -0.47 -4.54
CA GLU A 7 -0.59 -0.90 -5.11
C GLU A 7 -0.33 -2.39 -4.90
N THR A 8 0.51 -2.93 -5.78
CA THR A 8 1.11 -4.25 -5.65
C THR A 8 2.62 -4.12 -5.87
N PHE A 9 3.40 -4.86 -5.11
CA PHE A 9 4.85 -4.86 -5.27
C PHE A 9 5.47 -6.14 -4.71
N PHE A 10 6.72 -6.40 -5.10
CA PHE A 10 7.54 -7.48 -4.57
C PHE A 10 8.68 -6.90 -3.75
N SER A 11 8.81 -7.33 -2.50
CA SER A 11 9.85 -6.84 -1.59
C SER A 11 10.08 -7.85 -0.48
N ALA A 12 11.21 -7.72 0.22
CA ALA A 12 11.46 -8.49 1.42
C ALA A 12 10.60 -7.97 2.59
N GLN A 13 10.16 -8.88 3.47
CA GLN A 13 9.50 -8.51 4.72
C GLN A 13 10.46 -7.73 5.61
N GLY A 14 10.03 -6.54 6.07
CA GLY A 14 10.89 -5.61 6.80
C GLY A 14 11.02 -5.88 8.28
N GLU A 15 10.09 -6.65 8.89
CA GLU A 15 10.05 -6.85 10.34
C GLU A 15 9.34 -8.15 10.73
N GLY A 16 9.44 -8.50 12.02
CA GLY A 16 8.75 -9.64 12.59
C GLY A 16 9.46 -10.98 12.36
N GLN A 17 8.72 -12.04 12.60
CA GLN A 17 9.22 -13.42 12.51
C GLN A 17 9.75 -13.78 11.12
N TYR A 18 9.19 -13.18 10.08
CA TYR A 18 9.50 -13.48 8.68
C TYR A 18 10.37 -12.41 8.01
N VAL A 19 11.11 -11.63 8.80
CA VAL A 19 12.01 -10.60 8.26
C VAL A 19 12.98 -11.19 7.22
N GLY A 20 13.14 -10.51 6.10
CA GLY A 20 14.00 -10.94 5.00
C GLY A 20 13.35 -11.92 4.01
N ILE A 21 12.17 -12.45 4.30
CA ILE A 21 11.47 -13.36 3.37
C ILE A 21 10.94 -12.57 2.17
N PRO A 22 11.25 -12.99 0.93
CA PRO A 22 10.68 -12.41 -0.27
C PRO A 22 9.16 -12.50 -0.24
N SER A 23 8.47 -11.39 -0.49
CA SER A 23 7.02 -11.33 -0.33
C SER A 23 6.37 -10.52 -1.44
N LEU A 24 5.21 -10.99 -1.88
CA LEU A 24 4.27 -10.24 -2.69
C LEU A 24 3.35 -9.45 -1.77
N TRP A 25 3.17 -8.18 -2.08
CA TRP A 25 2.34 -7.27 -1.31
C TRP A 25 1.19 -6.75 -2.16
N MET A 26 0.01 -6.74 -1.56
CA MET A 26 -1.15 -6.04 -2.10
C MET A 26 -1.74 -5.15 -1.01
N ARG A 27 -1.79 -3.86 -1.26
CA ARG A 27 -2.33 -2.87 -0.33
C ARG A 27 -3.74 -2.51 -0.75
N PHE A 28 -4.72 -3.03 -0.03
CA PHE A 28 -6.13 -2.79 -0.30
C PHE A 28 -6.53 -1.34 -0.03
N PHE A 29 -7.56 -0.90 -0.72
CA PHE A 29 -8.20 0.38 -0.45
C PHE A 29 -9.17 0.24 0.73
N LEU A 30 -9.25 1.30 1.53
CA LEU A 30 -9.92 1.45 2.81
C LEU A 30 -9.07 1.02 4.01
N CYS A 31 -9.38 1.66 5.13
CA CYS A 31 -8.75 1.38 6.42
C CYS A 31 -9.84 1.34 7.49
N ASN A 32 -9.78 0.36 8.37
CA ASN A 32 -10.70 0.21 9.49
C ASN A 32 -10.08 0.63 10.84
N LEU A 33 -8.88 1.20 10.81
CA LEU A 33 -8.23 1.70 12.01
C LEU A 33 -8.71 3.12 12.34
N GLN A 34 -8.87 3.38 13.63
CA GLN A 34 -9.01 4.74 14.15
C GLN A 34 -7.62 5.25 14.53
N CYS A 35 -7.15 6.26 13.80
CA CYS A 35 -5.88 6.88 14.10
C CYS A 35 -6.02 7.88 15.24
N ASN A 36 -5.06 7.86 16.13
CA ASN A 36 -5.00 8.76 17.29
C ASN A 36 -4.06 9.95 17.06
N GLY A 37 -4.00 10.44 15.82
CA GLY A 37 -3.25 11.63 15.46
C GLY A 37 -1.76 11.44 15.32
N PHE A 38 -1.33 10.44 14.56
CA PHE A 38 0.09 10.18 14.26
C PHE A 38 0.89 11.45 13.97
N GLY A 39 1.91 11.72 14.81
CA GLY A 39 2.80 12.86 14.65
C GLY A 39 2.14 14.24 14.83
N GLN A 40 0.88 14.29 15.26
CA GLN A 40 0.18 15.55 15.47
C GLN A 40 0.58 16.22 16.77
N LYS A 41 0.53 17.55 16.81
CA LYS A 41 0.90 18.35 18.00
C LYS A 41 -0.03 18.08 19.18
N ASP A 42 -1.32 17.94 18.92
CA ASP A 42 -2.34 17.57 19.90
C ASP A 42 -3.11 16.34 19.38
N PRO A 43 -2.65 15.12 19.70
CA PRO A 43 -3.31 13.91 19.23
C PRO A 43 -4.69 13.67 19.86
N THR A 44 -5.06 14.44 20.88
CA THR A 44 -6.37 14.32 21.54
C THR A 44 -7.47 15.12 20.86
N ASN A 45 -7.10 16.05 19.98
CA ASN A 45 -8.05 16.93 19.30
C ASN A 45 -7.91 16.82 17.77
N PRO A 46 -8.73 15.99 17.09
CA PRO A 46 -8.65 15.80 15.64
C PRO A 46 -8.85 17.07 14.81
N GLU A 47 -9.53 18.08 15.33
CA GLU A 47 -9.75 19.34 14.62
C GLU A 47 -8.47 20.16 14.42
N THR A 48 -7.44 19.86 15.22
CA THR A 48 -6.14 20.52 15.13
C THR A 48 -5.13 19.77 14.26
N TYR A 49 -5.52 18.65 13.66
CA TYR A 49 -4.62 17.84 12.86
C TYR A 49 -4.16 18.56 11.60
N GLU A 50 -2.86 18.53 11.38
CA GLU A 50 -2.27 18.92 10.10
C GLU A 50 -2.30 17.69 9.19
N LEU A 51 -3.03 17.80 8.09
CA LEU A 51 -3.23 16.71 7.14
C LEU A 51 -2.62 17.10 5.78
N PRO A 52 -1.32 16.87 5.58
CA PRO A 52 -0.62 17.33 4.39
C PRO A 52 -1.27 16.86 3.08
N TYR A 53 -1.86 15.67 3.07
CA TYR A 53 -2.55 15.15 1.90
C TYR A 53 -3.75 15.99 1.47
N GLU A 54 -4.35 16.80 2.35
CA GLU A 54 -5.47 17.67 2.00
C GLU A 54 -5.04 18.92 1.23
N THR A 55 -3.80 19.36 1.43
CA THR A 55 -3.28 20.59 0.84
C THR A 55 -2.48 20.37 -0.45
N ILE A 56 -2.08 19.14 -0.74
CA ILE A 56 -1.30 18.81 -1.93
C ILE A 56 -2.21 18.59 -3.12
N ASP A 57 -1.88 19.24 -4.25
CA ASP A 57 -2.53 18.97 -5.54
C ASP A 57 -1.96 17.68 -6.14
N ILE A 58 -2.82 16.68 -6.27
CA ILE A 58 -2.48 15.36 -6.84
C ILE A 58 -3.14 15.11 -8.19
N THR A 59 -3.71 16.12 -8.81
CA THR A 59 -4.47 16.00 -10.07
C THR A 59 -3.62 15.41 -11.19
N ASN A 60 -2.33 15.71 -11.22
CA ASN A 60 -1.38 15.25 -12.23
C ASN A 60 -0.58 14.02 -11.81
N ILE A 61 -0.90 13.41 -10.68
CA ILE A 61 -0.22 12.21 -10.19
C ILE A 61 -1.03 10.99 -10.60
N ASP A 62 -0.44 10.12 -11.41
CA ASP A 62 -1.07 8.93 -11.98
C ASP A 62 -0.65 7.63 -11.29
N SER A 63 0.36 7.69 -10.42
CA SER A 63 0.89 6.52 -9.71
C SER A 63 1.12 6.82 -8.23
N VAL A 64 0.82 5.86 -7.36
CA VAL A 64 1.10 5.97 -5.91
C VAL A 64 2.58 6.13 -5.63
N PHE A 65 3.46 5.65 -6.50
CA PHE A 65 4.91 5.77 -6.35
C PHE A 65 5.43 7.20 -6.54
N ASP A 66 4.62 8.07 -7.16
CA ASP A 66 4.94 9.48 -7.39
C ASP A 66 4.41 10.39 -6.30
N LEU A 67 3.71 9.84 -5.32
CA LEU A 67 3.19 10.60 -4.19
C LEU A 67 4.34 11.08 -3.29
N PRO A 68 4.24 12.33 -2.77
CA PRO A 68 5.22 12.83 -1.82
C PRO A 68 5.15 12.07 -0.50
N VAL A 69 6.29 11.96 0.17
CA VAL A 69 6.33 11.45 1.55
C VAL A 69 5.83 12.52 2.50
N PHE A 70 4.93 12.16 3.38
CA PHE A 70 4.42 13.05 4.41
C PHE A 70 5.21 12.87 5.71
N ASP A 71 5.56 13.97 6.34
CA ASP A 71 6.28 14.00 7.61
C ASP A 71 5.35 13.95 8.84
N LYS A 72 4.05 14.09 8.62
CA LYS A 72 3.01 14.09 9.65
C LYS A 72 1.76 13.36 9.18
N GLY A 73 0.98 12.89 10.14
CA GLY A 73 -0.27 12.21 9.87
C GLY A 73 -0.06 10.79 9.37
N CYS A 74 -1.05 10.25 8.70
CA CYS A 74 -1.01 8.88 8.18
C CYS A 74 -0.23 8.83 6.86
N ASP A 75 0.87 8.10 6.84
CA ASP A 75 1.68 7.87 5.63
C ASP A 75 0.96 7.00 4.59
N SER A 76 -0.08 6.29 5.00
CA SER A 76 -0.92 5.45 4.15
C SER A 76 -2.26 6.12 3.77
N SER A 77 -2.36 7.43 3.87
CA SER A 77 -3.60 8.17 3.56
C SER A 77 -4.13 7.91 2.16
N TYR A 78 -3.27 7.62 1.19
CA TYR A 78 -3.63 7.29 -0.18
C TYR A 78 -4.41 5.97 -0.32
N THR A 79 -4.44 5.14 0.72
CA THR A 79 -5.20 3.88 0.70
C THR A 79 -6.64 4.05 1.18
N TRP A 80 -7.00 5.16 1.81
CA TRP A 80 -8.34 5.34 2.37
C TRP A 80 -8.99 6.70 2.07
N SER A 81 -8.21 7.74 1.83
CA SER A 81 -8.75 9.07 1.55
C SER A 81 -9.37 9.12 0.16
N LYS A 82 -10.57 9.68 0.07
CA LYS A 82 -11.31 9.86 -1.19
C LYS A 82 -10.57 10.73 -2.20
N LYS A 83 -9.65 11.57 -1.76
CA LYS A 83 -8.80 12.41 -2.60
C LYS A 83 -7.99 11.59 -3.59
N TYR A 84 -7.58 10.38 -3.21
CA TYR A 84 -6.73 9.49 -4.02
C TYR A 84 -7.54 8.44 -4.80
N LYS A 85 -8.85 8.60 -4.89
CA LYS A 85 -9.72 7.61 -5.54
C LYS A 85 -9.32 7.28 -6.98
N HIS A 86 -8.79 8.23 -7.72
CA HIS A 86 -8.34 8.04 -9.10
C HIS A 86 -7.10 7.15 -9.23
N LEU A 87 -6.37 6.91 -8.13
CA LEU A 87 -5.19 6.03 -8.08
C LEU A 87 -5.56 4.58 -7.72
N ILE A 88 -6.82 4.30 -7.45
CA ILE A 88 -7.28 2.97 -7.06
C ILE A 88 -7.44 2.08 -8.29
N THR A 89 -6.88 0.90 -8.20
CA THR A 89 -7.10 -0.16 -9.18
C THR A 89 -8.32 -1.00 -8.79
N ASP A 90 -9.16 -1.31 -9.74
CA ASP A 90 -10.35 -2.17 -9.58
C ASP A 90 -10.26 -3.30 -10.62
N LYS A 91 -9.94 -4.50 -10.17
CA LYS A 91 -9.75 -5.66 -11.03
C LYS A 91 -10.47 -6.88 -10.48
N THR A 92 -10.79 -7.83 -11.36
CA THR A 92 -11.27 -9.14 -10.94
C THR A 92 -10.20 -9.88 -10.13
N VAL A 93 -10.61 -10.86 -9.34
CA VAL A 93 -9.66 -11.67 -8.56
C VAL A 93 -8.63 -12.33 -9.47
N THR A 94 -9.06 -12.86 -10.61
CA THR A 94 -8.16 -13.51 -11.59
C THR A 94 -7.11 -12.53 -12.12
N GLU A 95 -7.54 -11.35 -12.55
CA GLU A 95 -6.62 -10.30 -13.04
C GLU A 95 -5.63 -9.84 -11.97
N ALA A 96 -6.09 -9.70 -10.72
CA ALA A 96 -5.23 -9.33 -9.60
C ALA A 96 -4.19 -10.41 -9.28
N VAL A 97 -4.59 -11.68 -9.32
CA VAL A 97 -3.67 -12.82 -9.12
C VAL A 97 -2.64 -12.89 -10.25
N ASP A 98 -3.06 -12.66 -11.49
CA ASP A 98 -2.14 -12.63 -12.65
C ASP A 98 -1.12 -11.50 -12.50
N GLU A 99 -1.55 -10.31 -12.06
CA GLU A 99 -0.66 -9.18 -11.79
C GLU A 99 0.36 -9.51 -10.70
N LEU A 100 -0.10 -10.07 -9.57
CA LEU A 100 0.79 -10.47 -8.48
C LEU A 100 1.78 -11.54 -8.92
N THR A 101 1.32 -12.55 -9.65
CA THR A 101 2.17 -13.64 -10.14
C THR A 101 3.26 -13.13 -11.09
N ALA A 102 2.95 -12.11 -11.90
CA ALA A 102 3.92 -11.49 -12.81
C ALA A 102 5.06 -10.77 -12.08
N LEU A 103 4.87 -10.39 -10.81
CA LEU A 103 5.91 -9.76 -9.99
C LEU A 103 6.90 -10.78 -9.40
N LEU A 104 6.55 -12.05 -9.36
CA LEU A 104 7.41 -13.10 -8.80
C LEU A 104 8.62 -13.37 -9.70
N PRO A 105 9.80 -13.61 -9.11
CA PRO A 105 10.95 -14.12 -9.85
C PRO A 105 10.57 -15.43 -10.57
N HIS A 106 10.78 -15.45 -11.88
CA HIS A 106 10.43 -16.58 -12.75
C HIS A 106 8.92 -16.93 -12.76
N GLY A 107 8.04 -16.04 -12.27
CA GLY A 107 6.60 -16.27 -12.19
C GLY A 107 6.18 -17.40 -11.24
N LYS A 108 7.02 -17.75 -10.26
CA LYS A 108 6.80 -18.89 -9.35
C LYS A 108 7.00 -18.48 -7.89
N PHE A 109 6.13 -18.99 -7.01
CA PHE A 109 6.24 -18.78 -5.55
C PHE A 109 7.47 -19.47 -4.95
N ILE A 110 7.96 -20.55 -5.56
CA ILE A 110 9.19 -21.21 -5.16
C ILE A 110 10.24 -20.91 -6.23
N HIS A 111 11.34 -20.29 -5.84
CA HIS A 111 12.43 -19.98 -6.75
C HIS A 111 13.05 -21.27 -7.30
N PRO A 112 13.13 -21.49 -8.62
CA PRO A 112 13.52 -22.77 -9.20
C PRO A 112 14.99 -23.15 -8.93
N ALA A 113 15.87 -22.15 -8.73
CA ALA A 113 17.29 -22.40 -8.46
C ALA A 113 17.62 -22.57 -6.98
N THR A 114 16.94 -21.85 -6.08
CA THR A 114 17.27 -21.80 -4.65
C THR A 114 16.31 -22.54 -3.76
N GLY A 115 15.10 -22.85 -4.24
CA GLY A 115 14.01 -23.40 -3.42
C GLY A 115 13.39 -22.42 -2.44
N GLN A 116 13.77 -21.13 -2.47
CA GLN A 116 13.24 -20.11 -1.60
C GLN A 116 11.76 -19.87 -1.90
N ALA A 117 10.92 -20.00 -0.88
CA ALA A 117 9.50 -19.65 -0.98
C ALA A 117 9.29 -18.14 -0.82
N SER A 118 8.34 -17.59 -1.60
CA SER A 118 7.82 -16.22 -1.41
C SER A 118 6.49 -16.26 -0.68
N HIS A 119 6.26 -15.29 0.19
CA HIS A 119 4.99 -15.14 0.89
C HIS A 119 4.05 -14.17 0.16
N MET A 120 2.78 -14.22 0.49
CA MET A 120 1.77 -13.23 0.08
C MET A 120 1.31 -12.46 1.31
N VAL A 121 1.31 -11.12 1.22
CA VAL A 121 0.95 -10.21 2.30
C VAL A 121 -0.12 -9.22 1.85
#